data_b2f61edd4e6ab359727b0f5a18b2d4c8
#
_entry.id   b2f61edd4e6ab359727b0f5a18b2d4c8
#
_cell.length_a   1.000
_cell.length_b   1.000
_cell.length_c   1.000
_cell.angle_alpha   90.00
_cell.angle_beta   90.00
_cell.angle_gamma   90.00
#
_symmetry.space_group_name_H-M   'P 1'
#
loop_
_entity.id
_entity.type
_entity.pdbx_description
1 polymer ?
#
loop_
_entity_poly.entity_id
_entity_poly.type
_entity_poly.pdbx_seq_one_letter_code
_entity_poly.pdbx_strand_id
1 'polypeptide(L)'
;MKRSAVGWWFAGVLAGFTGLAVNYALTEWFNQPGAVIAVADFVRDHSPAGIVNWARENSGKKITVPAILLILVLVFALIGRLARDRWWVAVAGYGAVGVLGGAAVLTTNGATVARLVPVAVGYVAMVGALSLLGERLGRLQALDDQQVFGELWRGRRRDFLVVVGAVFGVAGISGIAGRVLGGDVRKQKEEQKSLRLPVTAPVVPSGVRVDVDGVQPWMTPADEFYLIDTAFSRPVVLAEDWSLRIHGMVDREIVIDYNDLIARDGVEAWITLNCVSNEVGGDLIGNAWWSGTLLAPLLREAGIQDGADAVLQTSDDGWTCGTPLTEIMDGRQAMLAVAMNGEPLPRDHGYPVRTIIPGLYGYVSGTKWVVDMEVTTFDQIDAYWTQRGWGELGPVKIASKVEVPSSGDEVSAGEVVVAGTAWIQHTGISAVDIQVDGGPWTSTDLGRAASTDTWVQWKATVELEAGDHTVTVRATDAQGNVQTSVRADVLPDGATGWHSVDFTAT
;
A
#
# COMPACT_ATOMS: atom_id res chain seq x y z
N MET A 1 -13.57 16.12 40.64
CA MET A 1 -14.55 16.00 39.51
C MET A 1 -15.76 15.22 39.99
N LYS A 2 -16.99 15.77 39.87
CA LYS A 2 -18.22 15.05 40.26
C LYS A 2 -18.36 13.79 39.39
N ARG A 3 -18.67 12.64 40.00
CA ARG A 3 -18.81 11.33 39.31
C ARG A 3 -19.72 11.37 38.06
N SER A 4 -20.74 12.23 38.06
CA SER A 4 -21.66 12.46 36.95
C SER A 4 -21.00 13.07 35.70
N ALA A 5 -19.93 13.86 35.84
CA ALA A 5 -19.24 14.46 34.69
C ALA A 5 -18.52 13.40 33.84
N VAL A 6 -17.89 12.41 34.48
CA VAL A 6 -17.18 11.32 33.80
C VAL A 6 -18.15 10.49 32.94
N GLY A 7 -19.37 10.27 33.41
CA GLY A 7 -20.40 9.54 32.68
C GLY A 7 -20.75 10.17 31.31
N TRP A 8 -20.77 11.51 31.25
CA TRP A 8 -21.08 12.22 29.99
C TRP A 8 -19.93 12.16 28.95
N TRP A 9 -18.67 12.19 29.42
CA TRP A 9 -17.52 11.95 28.52
C TRP A 9 -17.61 10.55 27.91
N PHE A 10 -17.85 9.54 28.75
CA PHE A 10 -17.99 8.16 28.30
C PHE A 10 -19.20 7.96 27.34
N ALA A 11 -20.35 8.55 27.67
CA ALA A 11 -21.54 8.48 26.83
C ALA A 11 -21.30 9.09 25.43
N GLY A 12 -20.58 10.22 25.37
CA GLY A 12 -20.20 10.83 24.09
C GLY A 12 -19.30 9.92 23.24
N VAL A 13 -18.27 9.31 23.86
CA VAL A 13 -17.39 8.38 23.17
C VAL A 13 -18.17 7.15 22.67
N LEU A 14 -18.96 6.53 23.54
CA LEU A 14 -19.73 5.33 23.18
C LEU A 14 -20.74 5.63 22.05
N ALA A 15 -21.45 6.74 22.12
CA ALA A 15 -22.39 7.16 21.06
C ALA A 15 -21.68 7.43 19.74
N GLY A 16 -20.55 8.15 19.77
CA GLY A 16 -19.74 8.41 18.58
C GLY A 16 -19.28 7.13 17.89
N PHE A 17 -18.71 6.20 18.64
CA PHE A 17 -18.25 4.91 18.09
C PHE A 17 -19.41 4.01 17.66
N THR A 18 -20.59 4.10 18.29
CA THR A 18 -21.80 3.40 17.80
C THR A 18 -22.18 3.87 16.41
N GLY A 19 -22.21 5.19 16.17
CA GLY A 19 -22.48 5.70 14.83
C GLY A 19 -21.42 5.36 13.80
N LEU A 20 -20.15 5.36 14.19
CA LEU A 20 -19.07 4.88 13.29
C LEU A 20 -19.20 3.39 12.96
N ALA A 21 -19.57 2.55 13.93
CA ALA A 21 -19.77 1.13 13.70
C ALA A 21 -20.99 0.86 12.76
N VAL A 22 -22.07 1.64 12.91
CA VAL A 22 -23.22 1.59 12.00
C VAL A 22 -22.83 2.07 10.59
N ASN A 23 -22.08 3.18 10.50
CA ASN A 23 -21.53 3.64 9.22
C ASN A 23 -20.68 2.54 8.56
N TYR A 24 -19.75 1.94 9.30
CA TYR A 24 -18.89 0.86 8.81
C TYR A 24 -19.71 -0.34 8.29
N ALA A 25 -20.72 -0.80 9.05
CA ALA A 25 -21.57 -1.92 8.60
C ALA A 25 -22.30 -1.61 7.27
N LEU A 26 -22.75 -0.38 7.10
CA LEU A 26 -23.44 0.03 5.86
C LEU A 26 -22.46 0.22 4.71
N THR A 27 -21.27 0.78 4.95
CA THR A 27 -20.24 0.93 3.90
C THR A 27 -19.76 -0.42 3.39
N GLU A 28 -19.57 -1.40 4.26
CA GLU A 28 -19.26 -2.78 3.86
C GLU A 28 -20.42 -3.44 3.08
N TRP A 29 -21.67 -3.18 3.49
CA TRP A 29 -22.85 -3.68 2.77
C TRP A 29 -22.97 -3.11 1.34
N PHE A 30 -22.63 -1.83 1.17
CA PHE A 30 -22.74 -1.15 -0.13
C PHE A 30 -21.41 -1.13 -0.92
N ASN A 31 -20.38 -1.85 -0.47
CA ASN A 31 -19.02 -1.82 -1.02
C ASN A 31 -18.50 -0.39 -1.25
N GLN A 32 -18.49 0.40 -0.21
CA GLN A 32 -18.10 1.82 -0.26
C GLN A 32 -16.98 2.11 0.73
N PRO A 33 -16.11 3.10 0.46
CA PRO A 33 -15.10 3.52 1.43
C PRO A 33 -15.76 4.06 2.70
N GLY A 34 -15.32 3.59 3.86
CA GLY A 34 -15.79 4.08 5.16
C GLY A 34 -15.36 5.52 5.39
N ALA A 35 -16.20 6.33 6.08
CA ALA A 35 -15.90 7.74 6.34
C ALA A 35 -14.55 7.99 7.03
N VAL A 36 -14.11 7.12 7.94
CA VAL A 36 -12.80 7.23 8.63
C VAL A 36 -11.65 7.05 7.65
N ILE A 37 -11.76 6.08 6.74
CA ILE A 37 -10.75 5.83 5.71
C ILE A 37 -10.74 6.98 4.70
N ALA A 38 -11.90 7.44 4.23
CA ALA A 38 -11.99 8.59 3.33
C ALA A 38 -11.36 9.86 3.92
N VAL A 39 -11.54 10.11 5.22
CA VAL A 39 -10.85 11.21 5.93
C VAL A 39 -9.34 10.99 5.98
N ALA A 40 -8.88 9.76 6.21
CA ALA A 40 -7.46 9.44 6.23
C ALA A 40 -6.83 9.66 4.85
N ASP A 41 -7.49 9.20 3.78
CA ASP A 41 -7.07 9.44 2.39
C ASP A 41 -7.06 10.94 2.07
N PHE A 42 -8.12 11.67 2.43
CA PHE A 42 -8.19 13.13 2.23
C PHE A 42 -7.04 13.85 2.94
N VAL A 43 -6.75 13.52 4.19
CA VAL A 43 -5.63 14.10 4.95
C VAL A 43 -4.31 13.77 4.28
N ARG A 44 -4.09 12.52 3.85
CA ARG A 44 -2.89 12.12 3.10
C ARG A 44 -2.72 12.96 1.83
N ASP A 45 -3.77 13.08 1.04
CA ASP A 45 -3.70 13.70 -0.29
C ASP A 45 -3.51 15.21 -0.24
N HIS A 46 -3.98 15.86 0.85
CA HIS A 46 -3.87 17.31 1.06
C HIS A 46 -2.76 17.70 2.06
N SER A 47 -2.00 16.74 2.57
CA SER A 47 -0.87 17.05 3.45
C SER A 47 0.34 17.54 2.67
N PRO A 48 1.10 18.53 3.18
CA PRO A 48 2.36 18.98 2.59
C PRO A 48 3.34 17.81 2.39
N ALA A 49 4.12 17.87 1.30
CA ALA A 49 5.09 16.83 0.91
C ALA A 49 6.01 16.40 2.07
N GLY A 50 6.52 17.35 2.86
CA GLY A 50 7.38 17.04 4.02
C GLY A 50 6.71 16.16 5.07
N ILE A 51 5.39 16.33 5.34
CA ILE A 51 4.63 15.50 6.28
C ILE A 51 4.44 14.09 5.70
N VAL A 52 4.11 13.99 4.42
CA VAL A 52 3.89 12.69 3.75
C VAL A 52 5.19 11.90 3.68
N ASN A 53 6.31 12.54 3.34
CA ASN A 53 7.63 11.90 3.30
C ASN A 53 8.07 11.46 4.70
N TRP A 54 7.92 12.31 5.71
CA TRP A 54 8.18 11.94 7.11
C TRP A 54 7.33 10.74 7.57
N ALA A 55 6.03 10.74 7.25
CA ALA A 55 5.13 9.64 7.59
C ALA A 55 5.55 8.34 6.88
N ARG A 56 5.99 8.40 5.63
CA ARG A 56 6.53 7.26 4.89
C ARG A 56 7.73 6.64 5.63
N GLU A 57 8.69 7.45 6.03
CA GLU A 57 9.90 7.02 6.75
C GLU A 57 9.59 6.45 8.14
N ASN A 58 8.55 6.97 8.81
CA ASN A 58 8.19 6.60 10.17
C ASN A 58 6.94 5.70 10.27
N SER A 59 6.71 4.83 9.28
CA SER A 59 5.57 3.89 9.28
C SER A 59 4.19 4.57 9.33
N GLY A 60 3.98 5.61 8.50
CA GLY A 60 2.82 6.50 8.52
C GLY A 60 1.46 5.82 8.62
N LYS A 61 1.22 4.70 7.90
CA LYS A 61 -0.04 3.94 8.00
C LYS A 61 -0.31 3.42 9.42
N LYS A 62 0.72 3.00 10.14
CA LYS A 62 0.61 2.48 11.52
C LYS A 62 0.31 3.59 12.53
N ILE A 63 0.59 4.85 12.19
CA ILE A 63 0.43 6.02 13.08
C ILE A 63 -0.85 6.79 12.74
N THR A 64 -1.16 6.98 11.46
CA THR A 64 -2.26 7.86 11.00
C THR A 64 -3.62 7.39 11.49
N VAL A 65 -4.00 6.14 11.29
CA VAL A 65 -5.31 5.62 11.73
C VAL A 65 -5.46 5.67 13.24
N PRO A 66 -4.51 5.20 14.07
CA PRO A 66 -4.58 5.39 15.53
C PRO A 66 -4.67 6.85 15.98
N ALA A 67 -3.96 7.76 15.30
CA ALA A 67 -4.03 9.19 15.62
C ALA A 67 -5.44 9.76 15.35
N ILE A 68 -6.03 9.43 14.19
CA ILE A 68 -7.43 9.83 13.87
C ILE A 68 -8.39 9.27 14.91
N LEU A 69 -8.28 7.99 15.28
CA LEU A 69 -9.13 7.39 16.31
C LEU A 69 -8.97 8.06 17.67
N LEU A 70 -7.75 8.42 18.05
CA LEU A 70 -7.50 9.16 19.30
C LEU A 70 -8.16 10.54 19.27
N ILE A 71 -8.03 11.28 18.16
CA ILE A 71 -8.70 12.57 17.97
C ILE A 71 -10.21 12.40 18.08
N LEU A 72 -10.79 11.39 17.43
CA LEU A 72 -12.22 11.11 17.53
C LEU A 72 -12.67 10.79 18.96
N VAL A 73 -11.89 10.02 19.73
CA VAL A 73 -12.15 9.78 21.16
C VAL A 73 -12.24 11.10 21.93
N LEU A 74 -11.28 12.00 21.72
CA LEU A 74 -11.24 13.30 22.40
C LEU A 74 -12.42 14.20 21.99
N VAL A 75 -12.71 14.27 20.69
CA VAL A 75 -13.83 15.05 20.14
C VAL A 75 -15.17 14.52 20.66
N PHE A 76 -15.41 13.22 20.60
CA PHE A 76 -16.66 12.61 21.07
C PHE A 76 -16.82 12.76 22.60
N ALA A 77 -15.74 12.62 23.34
CA ALA A 77 -15.74 12.88 24.77
C ALA A 77 -16.14 14.33 25.09
N LEU A 78 -15.55 15.29 24.36
CA LEU A 78 -15.87 16.71 24.51
C LEU A 78 -17.35 17.01 24.13
N ILE A 79 -17.82 16.44 23.00
CA ILE A 79 -19.24 16.57 22.58
C ILE A 79 -20.15 16.05 23.68
N GLY A 80 -19.90 14.86 24.23
CA GLY A 80 -20.69 14.30 25.33
C GLY A 80 -20.68 15.18 26.56
N ARG A 81 -19.49 15.72 26.93
CA ARG A 81 -19.37 16.63 28.08
C ARG A 81 -20.18 17.93 27.91
N LEU A 82 -20.11 18.54 26.75
CA LEU A 82 -20.80 19.79 26.43
C LEU A 82 -22.32 19.59 26.24
N ALA A 83 -22.71 18.46 25.68
CA ALA A 83 -24.12 18.09 25.49
C ALA A 83 -24.90 17.99 26.79
N ARG A 84 -24.22 17.75 27.93
CA ARG A 84 -24.80 17.79 29.28
C ARG A 84 -25.54 19.11 29.57
N ASP A 85 -24.92 20.21 29.17
CA ASP A 85 -25.39 21.54 29.55
C ASP A 85 -26.18 22.18 28.35
N ARG A 86 -25.86 21.78 27.12
CA ARG A 86 -26.42 22.30 25.87
C ARG A 86 -26.60 21.20 24.84
N TRP A 87 -27.76 20.58 24.83
CA TRP A 87 -28.06 19.45 23.91
C TRP A 87 -27.79 19.72 22.43
N TRP A 88 -28.03 20.96 21.96
CA TRP A 88 -27.76 21.32 20.57
C TRP A 88 -26.27 21.11 20.18
N VAL A 89 -25.33 21.10 21.16
CA VAL A 89 -23.91 20.81 20.90
C VAL A 89 -23.73 19.38 20.43
N ALA A 90 -24.52 18.42 20.91
CA ALA A 90 -24.48 17.05 20.40
C ALA A 90 -24.86 16.98 18.91
N VAL A 91 -25.98 17.63 18.56
CA VAL A 91 -26.49 17.68 17.19
C VAL A 91 -25.48 18.36 16.27
N ALA A 92 -24.98 19.54 16.65
CA ALA A 92 -24.01 20.29 15.85
C ALA A 92 -22.64 19.62 15.80
N GLY A 93 -22.14 19.10 16.93
CA GLY A 93 -20.81 18.48 17.02
C GLY A 93 -20.71 17.18 16.23
N TYR A 94 -21.66 16.26 16.41
CA TYR A 94 -21.70 15.06 15.57
C TYR A 94 -22.04 15.39 14.12
N GLY A 95 -22.88 16.42 13.87
CA GLY A 95 -23.16 16.93 12.55
C GLY A 95 -21.91 17.42 11.83
N ALA A 96 -21.05 18.17 12.53
CA ALA A 96 -19.77 18.61 11.98
C ALA A 96 -18.86 17.41 11.60
N VAL A 97 -18.77 16.40 12.47
CA VAL A 97 -18.03 15.16 12.15
C VAL A 97 -18.64 14.45 10.94
N GLY A 98 -19.97 14.37 10.86
CA GLY A 98 -20.67 13.79 9.71
C GLY A 98 -20.43 14.57 8.41
N VAL A 99 -20.45 15.90 8.45
CA VAL A 99 -20.16 16.76 7.28
C VAL A 99 -18.73 16.58 6.82
N LEU A 100 -17.74 16.56 7.74
CA LEU A 100 -16.34 16.31 7.39
C LEU A 100 -16.14 14.93 6.76
N GLY A 101 -16.73 13.88 7.38
CA GLY A 101 -16.67 12.53 6.83
C GLY A 101 -17.39 12.42 5.47
N GLY A 102 -18.54 13.07 5.31
CA GLY A 102 -19.27 13.10 4.04
C GLY A 102 -18.54 13.86 2.94
N ALA A 103 -17.92 15.00 3.27
CA ALA A 103 -17.09 15.74 2.33
C ALA A 103 -15.91 14.88 1.85
N ALA A 104 -15.21 14.21 2.77
CA ALA A 104 -14.11 13.30 2.42
C ALA A 104 -14.59 12.12 1.55
N VAL A 105 -15.75 11.53 1.83
CA VAL A 105 -16.34 10.47 0.97
C VAL A 105 -16.63 10.97 -0.44
N LEU A 106 -17.05 12.24 -0.60
CA LEU A 106 -17.31 12.82 -1.92
C LEU A 106 -16.04 13.15 -2.73
N THR A 107 -14.87 13.16 -2.11
CA THR A 107 -13.58 13.31 -2.83
C THR A 107 -13.02 11.99 -3.33
N THR A 108 -13.60 10.83 -2.95
CA THR A 108 -13.14 9.52 -3.42
C THR A 108 -13.56 9.27 -4.87
N ASN A 109 -12.75 8.50 -5.62
CA ASN A 109 -13.07 8.17 -7.02
C ASN A 109 -14.45 7.51 -7.16
N GLY A 110 -15.15 7.89 -8.23
CA GLY A 110 -16.51 7.38 -8.49
C GLY A 110 -17.54 7.78 -7.43
N ALA A 111 -17.28 8.85 -6.65
CA ALA A 111 -18.21 9.30 -5.61
C ALA A 111 -19.55 9.73 -6.19
N THR A 112 -20.63 9.27 -5.55
CA THR A 112 -22.00 9.67 -5.83
C THR A 112 -22.66 10.17 -4.54
N VAL A 113 -23.71 10.97 -4.65
CA VAL A 113 -24.47 11.46 -3.49
C VAL A 113 -25.03 10.30 -2.65
N ALA A 114 -25.30 9.15 -3.26
CA ALA A 114 -25.77 7.96 -2.56
C ALA A 114 -24.75 7.46 -1.49
N ARG A 115 -23.45 7.72 -1.68
CA ARG A 115 -22.40 7.38 -0.68
C ARG A 115 -22.53 8.15 0.64
N LEU A 116 -23.34 9.20 0.69
CA LEU A 116 -23.63 9.93 1.94
C LEU A 116 -24.65 9.20 2.84
N VAL A 117 -25.40 8.21 2.32
CA VAL A 117 -26.41 7.49 3.12
C VAL A 117 -25.82 6.82 4.36
N PRO A 118 -24.73 6.04 4.29
CA PRO A 118 -24.10 5.47 5.48
C PRO A 118 -23.63 6.52 6.48
N VAL A 119 -23.13 7.67 6.02
CA VAL A 119 -22.70 8.78 6.89
C VAL A 119 -23.89 9.39 7.61
N ALA A 120 -25.01 9.64 6.90
CA ALA A 120 -26.22 10.19 7.49
C ALA A 120 -26.86 9.24 8.52
N VAL A 121 -26.90 7.94 8.22
CA VAL A 121 -27.44 6.94 9.17
C VAL A 121 -26.50 6.82 10.38
N GLY A 122 -25.19 6.83 10.19
CA GLY A 122 -24.21 6.85 11.28
C GLY A 122 -24.40 8.08 12.19
N TYR A 123 -24.61 9.27 11.61
CA TYR A 123 -24.91 10.48 12.37
C TYR A 123 -26.20 10.35 13.21
N VAL A 124 -27.28 9.84 12.62
CA VAL A 124 -28.53 9.60 13.34
C VAL A 124 -28.30 8.61 14.50
N ALA A 125 -27.52 7.58 14.29
CA ALA A 125 -27.15 6.62 15.35
C ALA A 125 -26.33 7.27 16.47
N MET A 126 -25.39 8.19 16.16
CA MET A 126 -24.64 8.95 17.18
C MET A 126 -25.57 9.78 18.08
N VAL A 127 -26.42 10.58 17.45
CA VAL A 127 -27.35 11.46 18.17
C VAL A 127 -28.34 10.64 18.99
N GLY A 128 -28.91 9.57 18.40
CA GLY A 128 -29.86 8.67 19.05
C GLY A 128 -29.24 7.95 20.25
N ALA A 129 -28.04 7.39 20.11
CA ALA A 129 -27.35 6.73 21.19
C ALA A 129 -27.02 7.69 22.34
N LEU A 130 -26.54 8.91 22.03
CA LEU A 130 -26.27 9.92 23.09
C LEU A 130 -27.58 10.39 23.76
N SER A 131 -28.69 10.49 23.02
CA SER A 131 -30.00 10.81 23.58
C SER A 131 -30.44 9.79 24.64
N LEU A 132 -30.37 8.51 24.27
CA LEU A 132 -30.74 7.40 25.17
C LEU A 132 -29.84 7.35 26.43
N LEU A 133 -28.52 7.48 26.24
CA LEU A 133 -27.57 7.48 27.35
C LEU A 133 -27.72 8.74 28.22
N GLY A 134 -27.87 9.90 27.60
CA GLY A 134 -28.02 11.21 28.26
C GLY A 134 -29.29 11.31 29.14
N GLU A 135 -30.40 10.77 28.63
CA GLU A 135 -31.64 10.73 29.44
C GLU A 135 -31.45 9.92 30.72
N ARG A 136 -30.78 8.77 30.66
CA ARG A 136 -30.52 7.93 31.83
C ARG A 136 -29.51 8.57 32.77
N LEU A 137 -28.45 9.19 32.23
CA LEU A 137 -27.47 9.93 33.02
C LEU A 137 -28.09 11.14 33.73
N GLY A 138 -28.95 11.90 33.05
CA GLY A 138 -29.67 13.02 33.65
C GLY A 138 -30.55 12.62 34.82
N ARG A 139 -31.25 11.48 34.69
CA ARG A 139 -32.07 10.91 35.79
C ARG A 139 -31.21 10.47 36.98
N LEU A 140 -30.03 9.85 36.76
CA LEU A 140 -29.10 9.51 37.83
C LEU A 140 -28.52 10.75 38.50
N GLN A 141 -28.19 11.77 37.74
CA GLN A 141 -27.64 13.01 38.25
C GLN A 141 -28.65 13.76 39.10
N ALA A 142 -29.91 13.79 38.73
CA ALA A 142 -30.97 14.41 39.53
C ALA A 142 -31.10 13.74 40.92
N LEU A 143 -30.92 12.43 41.02
CA LEU A 143 -30.91 11.70 42.30
C LEU A 143 -29.65 11.97 43.11
N ASP A 144 -28.49 12.06 42.45
CA ASP A 144 -27.21 12.43 43.14
C ASP A 144 -27.28 13.85 43.70
N ASP A 145 -27.84 14.83 42.94
CA ASP A 145 -27.99 16.23 43.38
C ASP A 145 -29.00 16.37 44.52
N GLN A 146 -30.00 15.52 44.58
CA GLN A 146 -30.97 15.44 45.67
C GLN A 146 -30.50 14.58 46.86
N GLN A 147 -29.31 14.00 46.80
CA GLN A 147 -28.76 13.07 47.78
C GLN A 147 -29.66 11.86 48.07
N VAL A 148 -30.45 11.42 47.11
CA VAL A 148 -31.32 10.24 47.19
C VAL A 148 -30.51 8.99 46.88
N PHE A 149 -30.19 8.20 47.91
CA PHE A 149 -29.47 6.93 47.76
C PHE A 149 -30.36 5.77 48.21
N GLY A 150 -30.07 4.56 47.80
CA GLY A 150 -30.81 3.35 48.14
C GLY A 150 -31.32 2.60 46.92
N GLU A 151 -32.52 1.99 47.06
CA GLU A 151 -33.07 1.10 45.99
C GLU A 151 -33.38 1.88 44.68
N LEU A 152 -33.92 3.10 44.79
CA LEU A 152 -34.24 3.91 43.62
C LEU A 152 -32.96 4.28 42.83
N TRP A 153 -31.88 4.66 43.50
CA TRP A 153 -30.61 4.95 42.87
C TRP A 153 -30.00 3.68 42.22
N ARG A 154 -30.05 2.54 42.91
CA ARG A 154 -29.59 1.25 42.39
C ARG A 154 -30.38 0.82 41.16
N GLY A 155 -31.71 0.99 41.15
CA GLY A 155 -32.57 0.71 40.01
C GLY A 155 -32.19 1.55 38.79
N ARG A 156 -32.05 2.89 38.97
CA ARG A 156 -31.68 3.80 37.88
C ARG A 156 -30.26 3.56 37.34
N ARG A 157 -29.32 3.18 38.17
CA ARG A 157 -27.98 2.77 37.76
C ARG A 157 -28.03 1.49 36.93
N ARG A 158 -28.85 0.53 37.30
CA ARG A 158 -29.06 -0.70 36.50
C ARG A 158 -29.64 -0.36 35.14
N ASP A 159 -30.67 0.50 35.08
CA ASP A 159 -31.30 0.94 33.83
C ASP A 159 -30.26 1.61 32.91
N PHE A 160 -29.41 2.46 33.46
CA PHE A 160 -28.31 3.06 32.70
C PHE A 160 -27.33 2.01 32.16
N LEU A 161 -26.92 1.04 32.99
CA LEU A 161 -26.01 -0.02 32.52
C LEU A 161 -26.63 -0.93 31.48
N VAL A 162 -27.95 -1.18 31.52
CA VAL A 162 -28.67 -1.91 30.49
C VAL A 162 -28.63 -1.14 29.16
N VAL A 163 -28.86 0.17 29.19
CA VAL A 163 -28.78 1.00 27.96
C VAL A 163 -27.34 1.06 27.43
N VAL A 164 -26.32 1.18 28.31
CA VAL A 164 -24.91 1.08 27.90
C VAL A 164 -24.64 -0.25 27.20
N GLY A 165 -25.10 -1.37 27.80
CA GLY A 165 -24.97 -2.70 27.21
C GLY A 165 -25.68 -2.82 25.86
N ALA A 166 -26.89 -2.26 25.72
CA ALA A 166 -27.63 -2.25 24.46
C ALA A 166 -26.92 -1.44 23.36
N VAL A 167 -26.45 -0.22 23.69
CA VAL A 167 -25.71 0.65 22.77
C VAL A 167 -24.38 0.01 22.36
N PHE A 168 -23.68 -0.59 23.32
CA PHE A 168 -22.46 -1.34 23.06
C PHE A 168 -22.73 -2.58 22.19
N GLY A 169 -23.86 -3.27 22.45
CA GLY A 169 -24.32 -4.41 21.66
C GLY A 169 -24.60 -4.02 20.21
N VAL A 170 -25.28 -2.88 19.97
CA VAL A 170 -25.50 -2.35 18.62
C VAL A 170 -24.16 -2.08 17.92
N ALA A 171 -23.22 -1.42 18.59
CA ALA A 171 -21.89 -1.15 18.03
C ALA A 171 -21.14 -2.45 17.70
N GLY A 172 -21.17 -3.43 18.61
CA GLY A 172 -20.54 -4.73 18.43
C GLY A 172 -21.17 -5.54 17.29
N ILE A 173 -22.51 -5.62 17.26
CA ILE A 173 -23.24 -6.31 16.18
C ILE A 173 -22.98 -5.62 14.83
N SER A 174 -23.00 -4.30 14.78
CA SER A 174 -22.71 -3.55 13.54
C SER A 174 -21.25 -3.80 13.08
N GLY A 175 -20.28 -3.80 14.00
CA GLY A 175 -18.89 -4.11 13.66
C GLY A 175 -18.69 -5.54 13.17
N ILE A 176 -19.37 -6.52 13.77
CA ILE A 176 -19.37 -7.92 13.30
C ILE A 176 -20.12 -8.05 11.97
N ALA A 177 -21.28 -7.39 11.86
CA ALA A 177 -22.07 -7.38 10.63
C ALA A 177 -21.26 -6.82 9.47
N GLY A 178 -20.54 -5.70 9.64
CA GLY A 178 -19.65 -5.16 8.62
C GLY A 178 -18.63 -6.19 8.14
N ARG A 179 -17.96 -6.90 9.08
CA ARG A 179 -17.01 -7.97 8.70
C ARG A 179 -17.66 -9.16 8.00
N VAL A 180 -18.88 -9.55 8.38
CA VAL A 180 -19.59 -10.69 7.81
C VAL A 180 -20.27 -10.33 6.49
N LEU A 181 -20.78 -9.09 6.39
CA LEU A 181 -21.49 -8.57 5.24
C LEU A 181 -20.56 -8.00 4.17
N GLY A 182 -19.28 -7.77 4.48
CA GLY A 182 -18.22 -7.46 3.51
C GLY A 182 -18.08 -8.61 2.50
N GLY A 183 -19.16 -8.84 1.74
CA GLY A 183 -19.32 -9.95 0.79
C GLY A 183 -18.34 -9.86 -0.36
N ASP A 184 -17.95 -8.63 -0.74
CA ASP A 184 -17.17 -8.41 -1.95
C ASP A 184 -15.71 -8.86 -1.81
N VAL A 185 -15.08 -8.69 -0.64
CA VAL A 185 -13.75 -9.29 -0.38
C VAL A 185 -13.80 -10.81 -0.49
N ARG A 186 -14.88 -11.44 0.02
CA ARG A 186 -15.06 -12.89 -0.09
C ARG A 186 -15.38 -13.28 -1.53
N LYS A 187 -16.28 -12.55 -2.21
CA LYS A 187 -16.62 -12.74 -3.61
C LYS A 187 -15.36 -12.64 -4.49
N GLN A 188 -14.53 -11.61 -4.27
CA GLN A 188 -13.26 -11.44 -4.97
C GLN A 188 -12.31 -12.63 -4.72
N LYS A 189 -12.20 -13.12 -3.49
CA LYS A 189 -11.38 -14.31 -3.19
C LYS A 189 -11.93 -15.58 -3.84
N GLU A 190 -13.25 -15.75 -3.89
CA GLU A 190 -13.90 -16.89 -4.55
C GLU A 190 -13.71 -16.81 -6.06
N GLU A 191 -13.90 -15.62 -6.65
CA GLU A 191 -13.63 -15.34 -8.06
C GLU A 191 -12.17 -15.63 -8.40
N GLN A 192 -11.21 -15.07 -7.66
CA GLN A 192 -9.78 -15.29 -7.87
C GLN A 192 -9.40 -16.78 -7.84
N LYS A 193 -9.99 -17.58 -6.94
CA LYS A 193 -9.76 -19.03 -6.88
C LYS A 193 -10.40 -19.81 -8.04
N SER A 194 -11.52 -19.33 -8.55
CA SER A 194 -12.25 -19.95 -9.66
C SER A 194 -11.75 -19.52 -11.04
N LEU A 195 -11.08 -18.37 -11.10
CA LEU A 195 -10.56 -17.79 -12.33
C LEU A 195 -9.55 -18.74 -12.98
N ARG A 196 -9.73 -18.99 -14.27
CA ARG A 196 -8.80 -19.80 -15.08
C ARG A 196 -8.19 -18.90 -16.14
N LEU A 197 -6.91 -18.59 -15.94
CA LEU A 197 -6.14 -17.75 -16.85
C LEU A 197 -5.36 -18.62 -17.85
N PRO A 198 -5.16 -18.16 -19.07
CA PRO A 198 -4.30 -18.85 -20.03
C PRO A 198 -2.82 -18.57 -19.74
N VAL A 199 -2.36 -18.92 -18.53
CA VAL A 199 -1.00 -18.66 -18.05
C VAL A 199 -0.28 -19.97 -17.74
N THR A 200 1.05 -19.94 -17.85
CA THR A 200 1.88 -21.11 -17.56
C THR A 200 2.41 -21.10 -16.12
N ALA A 201 2.61 -22.28 -15.58
CA ALA A 201 3.32 -22.40 -14.30
C ALA A 201 4.79 -21.98 -14.50
N PRO A 202 5.36 -21.17 -13.57
CA PRO A 202 6.71 -20.69 -13.71
C PRO A 202 7.72 -21.84 -13.62
N VAL A 203 8.66 -21.86 -14.56
CA VAL A 203 9.81 -22.75 -14.52
C VAL A 203 11.05 -21.91 -14.25
N VAL A 204 11.60 -22.02 -13.03
CA VAL A 204 12.83 -21.32 -12.66
C VAL A 204 13.96 -21.81 -13.56
N PRO A 205 14.64 -20.91 -14.31
CA PRO A 205 15.69 -21.32 -15.23
C PRO A 205 16.88 -21.95 -14.47
N SER A 206 17.54 -22.92 -15.10
CA SER A 206 18.71 -23.57 -14.49
C SER A 206 19.89 -22.61 -14.34
N GLY A 207 20.62 -22.70 -13.23
CA GLY A 207 21.84 -21.93 -12.99
C GLY A 207 21.63 -20.48 -12.53
N VAL A 208 20.37 -20.05 -12.33
CA VAL A 208 20.08 -18.69 -11.82
C VAL A 208 20.31 -18.57 -10.31
N ARG A 209 20.31 -19.71 -9.58
CA ARG A 209 20.55 -19.77 -8.14
C ARG A 209 22.01 -20.02 -7.84
N VAL A 210 22.50 -19.44 -6.76
CA VAL A 210 23.86 -19.70 -6.23
C VAL A 210 23.86 -20.78 -5.12
N ASP A 211 22.67 -21.24 -4.72
CA ASP A 211 22.45 -22.32 -3.73
C ASP A 211 23.23 -22.08 -2.42
N VAL A 212 23.08 -20.90 -1.84
CA VAL A 212 23.60 -20.49 -0.54
C VAL A 212 22.43 -20.22 0.40
N ASP A 213 22.40 -20.90 1.54
CA ASP A 213 21.37 -20.70 2.56
C ASP A 213 21.44 -19.26 3.10
N GLY A 214 20.29 -18.62 3.27
CA GLY A 214 20.18 -17.23 3.73
C GLY A 214 20.12 -16.20 2.59
N VAL A 215 20.47 -16.55 1.36
CA VAL A 215 20.20 -15.69 0.19
C VAL A 215 18.72 -15.77 -0.13
N GLN A 216 18.09 -14.62 -0.37
CA GLN A 216 16.66 -14.56 -0.72
C GLN A 216 16.33 -15.46 -1.92
N PRO A 217 15.13 -16.09 -1.95
CA PRO A 217 14.74 -16.95 -3.06
C PRO A 217 14.80 -16.21 -4.39
N TRP A 218 15.40 -16.79 -5.43
CA TRP A 218 15.50 -16.15 -6.75
C TRP A 218 14.13 -15.79 -7.35
N MET A 219 13.12 -16.66 -7.16
CA MET A 219 11.72 -16.35 -7.34
C MET A 219 11.13 -16.00 -5.99
N THR A 220 10.71 -14.76 -5.80
CA THR A 220 10.09 -14.29 -4.57
C THR A 220 8.67 -14.84 -4.47
N PRO A 221 8.31 -15.57 -3.40
CA PRO A 221 6.93 -15.96 -3.14
C PRO A 221 5.99 -14.75 -3.10
N ALA A 222 4.74 -14.92 -3.57
CA ALA A 222 3.81 -13.80 -3.68
C ALA A 222 3.43 -13.18 -2.32
N ASP A 223 3.44 -13.95 -1.25
CA ASP A 223 3.19 -13.51 0.13
C ASP A 223 4.41 -12.88 0.81
N GLU A 224 5.61 -13.09 0.28
CA GLU A 224 6.87 -12.48 0.73
C GLU A 224 7.29 -11.28 -0.16
N PHE A 225 6.60 -11.08 -1.29
CA PHE A 225 6.93 -9.99 -2.19
C PHE A 225 6.62 -8.63 -1.52
N TYR A 226 7.55 -7.68 -1.62
CA TYR A 226 7.44 -6.40 -0.94
C TYR A 226 6.10 -5.70 -1.25
N LEU A 227 5.55 -5.04 -0.25
CA LEU A 227 4.23 -4.44 -0.30
C LEU A 227 4.28 -2.96 0.01
N ILE A 228 4.27 -2.15 -1.03
CA ILE A 228 4.21 -0.69 -0.96
C ILE A 228 2.99 -0.21 -1.75
N ASP A 229 2.14 0.54 -1.10
CA ASP A 229 1.03 1.30 -1.66
C ASP A 229 0.65 2.45 -0.72
N THR A 230 -0.11 3.41 -1.21
CA THR A 230 -0.61 4.56 -0.42
C THR A 230 -1.99 4.28 0.18
N ALA A 231 -2.71 3.28 -0.30
CA ALA A 231 -4.07 2.97 0.10
C ALA A 231 -4.20 2.64 1.60
N PHE A 232 -5.07 3.32 2.33
CA PHE A 232 -5.44 2.93 3.70
C PHE A 232 -6.40 1.74 3.70
N SER A 233 -7.25 1.64 2.68
CA SER A 233 -8.06 0.46 2.39
C SER A 233 -7.84 0.06 0.94
N ARG A 234 -7.37 -1.16 0.71
CA ARG A 234 -7.11 -1.65 -0.64
C ARG A 234 -8.42 -1.85 -1.38
N PRO A 235 -8.51 -1.44 -2.65
CA PRO A 235 -9.67 -1.65 -3.50
C PRO A 235 -10.14 -3.12 -3.55
N VAL A 236 -11.44 -3.30 -3.70
CA VAL A 236 -12.06 -4.59 -3.98
C VAL A 236 -12.69 -4.48 -5.36
N VAL A 237 -11.89 -4.75 -6.38
CA VAL A 237 -12.33 -4.73 -7.78
C VAL A 237 -12.52 -6.17 -8.22
N LEU A 238 -13.72 -6.53 -8.70
CA LEU A 238 -13.96 -7.83 -9.31
C LEU A 238 -13.48 -7.79 -10.77
N ALA A 239 -13.03 -8.93 -11.29
CA ALA A 239 -12.62 -9.00 -12.69
C ALA A 239 -13.81 -8.72 -13.63
N GLU A 240 -15.01 -9.17 -13.28
CA GLU A 240 -16.23 -8.90 -14.06
C GLU A 240 -16.64 -7.42 -14.11
N ASP A 241 -16.24 -6.63 -13.11
CA ASP A 241 -16.56 -5.20 -12.99
C ASP A 241 -15.40 -4.30 -13.45
N TRP A 242 -14.24 -4.88 -13.73
CA TRP A 242 -13.05 -4.13 -14.12
C TRP A 242 -13.12 -3.68 -15.57
N SER A 243 -12.71 -2.44 -15.82
CA SER A 243 -12.43 -1.92 -17.15
C SER A 243 -11.29 -0.93 -17.11
N LEU A 244 -10.56 -0.83 -18.22
CA LEU A 244 -9.50 0.15 -18.45
C LEU A 244 -9.89 1.06 -19.59
N ARG A 245 -9.85 2.36 -19.33
CA ARG A 245 -10.01 3.41 -20.34
C ARG A 245 -8.65 3.92 -20.79
N ILE A 246 -8.40 3.97 -22.10
CA ILE A 246 -7.21 4.59 -22.72
C ILE A 246 -7.68 5.78 -23.54
N HIS A 247 -7.21 6.98 -23.21
CA HIS A 247 -7.66 8.23 -23.83
C HIS A 247 -6.55 9.30 -23.84
N GLY A 248 -6.92 10.58 -24.09
CA GLY A 248 -6.00 11.72 -24.14
C GLY A 248 -5.47 11.97 -25.53
N MET A 249 -4.15 12.08 -25.70
CA MET A 249 -3.49 12.30 -27.00
C MET A 249 -3.46 11.02 -27.83
N VAL A 250 -4.64 10.56 -28.21
CA VAL A 250 -4.88 9.36 -29.05
C VAL A 250 -5.88 9.67 -30.17
N ASP A 251 -5.83 8.93 -31.26
CA ASP A 251 -6.77 9.09 -32.36
C ASP A 251 -8.17 8.61 -32.00
N ARG A 252 -8.25 7.60 -31.12
CA ARG A 252 -9.52 7.09 -30.60
C ARG A 252 -9.37 6.62 -29.16
N GLU A 253 -10.35 6.91 -28.35
CA GLU A 253 -10.49 6.33 -27.02
C GLU A 253 -10.79 4.83 -27.13
N ILE A 254 -10.16 4.03 -26.25
CA ILE A 254 -10.38 2.59 -26.11
C ILE A 254 -10.85 2.32 -24.68
N VAL A 255 -11.89 1.50 -24.55
CA VAL A 255 -12.31 0.91 -23.29
C VAL A 255 -12.28 -0.58 -23.45
N ILE A 256 -11.55 -1.27 -22.57
CA ILE A 256 -11.43 -2.73 -22.56
C ILE A 256 -11.88 -3.28 -21.22
N ASP A 257 -12.64 -4.37 -21.25
CA ASP A 257 -12.97 -5.12 -20.03
C ASP A 257 -11.95 -6.23 -19.78
N TYR A 258 -12.13 -6.95 -18.67
CA TYR A 258 -11.21 -8.01 -18.27
C TYR A 258 -11.18 -9.17 -19.27
N ASN A 259 -12.34 -9.53 -19.85
CA ASN A 259 -12.42 -10.63 -20.84
C ASN A 259 -11.74 -10.23 -22.16
N ASP A 260 -11.91 -8.97 -22.59
CA ASP A 260 -11.21 -8.42 -23.76
C ASP A 260 -9.69 -8.44 -23.53
N LEU A 261 -9.23 -8.11 -22.30
CA LEU A 261 -7.82 -8.10 -21.96
C LEU A 261 -7.21 -9.50 -22.04
N ILE A 262 -7.82 -10.50 -21.39
CA ILE A 262 -7.28 -11.87 -21.36
C ILE A 262 -7.46 -12.65 -22.67
N ALA A 263 -8.32 -12.18 -23.58
CA ALA A 263 -8.49 -12.75 -24.91
C ALA A 263 -7.40 -12.30 -25.91
N ARG A 264 -6.59 -11.29 -25.56
CA ARG A 264 -5.48 -10.81 -26.38
C ARG A 264 -4.26 -11.73 -26.30
N ASP A 265 -3.31 -11.54 -27.20
CA ASP A 265 -2.05 -12.26 -27.15
C ASP A 265 -1.33 -11.99 -25.83
N GLY A 266 -1.14 -13.05 -25.06
CA GLY A 266 -0.49 -12.99 -23.74
C GLY A 266 1.03 -12.95 -23.85
N VAL A 267 1.68 -12.35 -22.87
CA VAL A 267 3.11 -12.38 -22.64
C VAL A 267 3.41 -12.84 -21.23
N GLU A 268 4.48 -13.59 -21.07
CA GLU A 268 4.93 -14.07 -19.78
C GLU A 268 6.44 -13.83 -19.62
N ALA A 269 6.85 -13.27 -18.49
CA ALA A 269 8.25 -12.90 -18.28
C ALA A 269 8.67 -12.93 -16.81
N TRP A 270 9.94 -13.27 -16.58
CA TRP A 270 10.62 -13.00 -15.31
C TRP A 270 11.01 -11.53 -15.25
N ILE A 271 10.48 -10.79 -14.28
CA ILE A 271 10.79 -9.37 -14.08
C ILE A 271 10.98 -9.10 -12.60
N THR A 272 12.10 -8.46 -12.27
CA THR A 272 12.37 -7.92 -10.96
C THR A 272 11.76 -6.53 -10.83
N LEU A 273 10.96 -6.31 -9.79
CA LEU A 273 10.45 -4.99 -9.42
C LEU A 273 11.20 -4.45 -8.22
N ASN A 274 11.44 -3.15 -8.23
CA ASN A 274 12.13 -2.44 -7.16
C ASN A 274 11.35 -1.18 -6.76
N CYS A 275 11.20 -0.94 -5.47
CA CYS A 275 10.66 0.33 -4.96
C CYS A 275 11.76 1.39 -4.97
N VAL A 276 11.43 2.63 -5.36
CA VAL A 276 12.35 3.76 -5.27
C VAL A 276 12.78 4.05 -3.82
N SER A 277 11.95 3.66 -2.84
CA SER A 277 12.25 3.78 -1.41
C SER A 277 13.16 2.67 -0.88
N ASN A 278 13.69 1.81 -1.75
CA ASN A 278 14.64 0.79 -1.36
C ASN A 278 15.98 1.44 -1.02
N GLU A 279 16.37 1.42 0.24
CA GLU A 279 17.66 1.91 0.69
C GLU A 279 18.79 1.00 0.22
N VAL A 280 20.05 1.44 0.35
CA VAL A 280 21.22 0.60 0.08
C VAL A 280 21.19 -0.60 1.03
N GLY A 281 21.15 -1.82 0.47
CA GLY A 281 21.03 -3.07 1.23
C GLY A 281 19.60 -3.44 1.64
N GLY A 282 18.58 -2.66 1.22
CA GLY A 282 17.19 -2.87 1.62
C GLY A 282 16.48 -4.04 0.93
N ASP A 283 15.24 -4.31 1.38
CA ASP A 283 14.45 -5.48 0.98
C ASP A 283 13.22 -5.13 0.13
N LEU A 284 13.10 -3.87 -0.34
CA LEU A 284 11.98 -3.46 -1.17
C LEU A 284 12.20 -3.79 -2.66
N ILE A 285 12.53 -5.05 -2.92
CA ILE A 285 12.79 -5.62 -4.24
C ILE A 285 12.29 -7.06 -4.28
N GLY A 286 11.85 -7.54 -5.43
CA GLY A 286 11.43 -8.91 -5.62
C GLY A 286 11.41 -9.30 -7.09
N ASN A 287 11.66 -10.58 -7.38
CA ASN A 287 11.65 -11.16 -8.72
C ASN A 287 10.51 -12.17 -8.84
N ALA A 288 9.65 -12.02 -9.85
CA ALA A 288 8.51 -12.89 -10.05
C ALA A 288 8.27 -13.19 -11.53
N TRP A 289 7.48 -14.24 -11.78
CA TRP A 289 6.93 -14.56 -13.09
C TRP A 289 5.63 -13.80 -13.29
N TRP A 290 5.62 -12.88 -14.24
CA TRP A 290 4.46 -12.05 -14.54
C TRP A 290 3.84 -12.51 -15.86
N SER A 291 2.50 -12.57 -15.87
CA SER A 291 1.74 -12.92 -17.07
C SER A 291 0.66 -11.88 -17.33
N GLY A 292 0.50 -11.47 -18.59
CA GLY A 292 -0.45 -10.43 -18.95
C GLY A 292 -0.44 -10.09 -20.43
N THR A 293 -0.89 -8.88 -20.76
CA THR A 293 -0.98 -8.37 -22.15
C THR A 293 -0.05 -7.17 -22.32
N LEU A 294 0.69 -7.11 -23.43
CA LEU A 294 1.58 -5.99 -23.72
C LEU A 294 0.82 -4.66 -23.87
N LEU A 295 1.36 -3.59 -23.28
CA LEU A 295 0.81 -2.23 -23.37
C LEU A 295 1.02 -1.60 -24.75
N ALA A 296 2.20 -1.77 -25.36
CA ALA A 296 2.53 -1.12 -26.62
C ALA A 296 1.53 -1.41 -27.76
N PRO A 297 1.04 -2.66 -27.98
CA PRO A 297 -0.01 -2.92 -28.96
C PRO A 297 -1.32 -2.18 -28.68
N LEU A 298 -1.74 -2.08 -27.40
CA LEU A 298 -2.95 -1.36 -26.99
C LEU A 298 -2.84 0.13 -27.29
N LEU A 299 -1.70 0.75 -26.96
CA LEU A 299 -1.47 2.17 -27.24
C LEU A 299 -1.38 2.44 -28.76
N ARG A 300 -0.78 1.53 -29.54
CA ARG A 300 -0.80 1.64 -31.01
C ARG A 300 -2.22 1.50 -31.57
N GLU A 301 -3.04 0.64 -30.99
CA GLU A 301 -4.46 0.50 -31.36
C GLU A 301 -5.26 1.79 -31.09
N ALA A 302 -4.95 2.50 -30.01
CA ALA A 302 -5.54 3.81 -29.70
C ALA A 302 -5.08 4.90 -30.68
N GLY A 303 -3.89 4.75 -31.28
CA GLY A 303 -3.28 5.72 -32.20
C GLY A 303 -2.67 6.89 -31.43
N ILE A 304 -1.42 6.72 -30.95
CA ILE A 304 -0.70 7.78 -30.21
C ILE A 304 -0.47 8.98 -31.14
N GLN A 305 -0.85 10.16 -30.69
CA GLN A 305 -0.63 11.40 -31.42
C GLN A 305 0.78 11.95 -31.19
N ASP A 306 1.27 12.70 -32.18
CA ASP A 306 2.59 13.32 -32.12
C ASP A 306 2.72 14.29 -30.93
N GLY A 307 3.88 14.25 -30.27
CA GLY A 307 4.19 15.10 -29.15
C GLY A 307 3.83 14.52 -27.77
N ALA A 308 3.13 13.37 -27.72
CA ALA A 308 2.93 12.66 -26.47
C ALA A 308 4.25 12.04 -25.97
N ASP A 309 4.58 12.22 -24.68
CA ASP A 309 5.79 11.67 -24.06
C ASP A 309 5.53 10.94 -22.73
N ALA A 310 4.29 10.98 -22.25
CA ALA A 310 3.87 10.38 -20.98
C ALA A 310 2.55 9.61 -21.08
N VAL A 311 2.37 8.65 -20.18
CA VAL A 311 1.08 8.01 -19.87
C VAL A 311 0.79 8.24 -18.39
N LEU A 312 -0.24 9.03 -18.10
CA LEU A 312 -0.76 9.15 -16.74
C LEU A 312 -1.66 7.94 -16.46
N GLN A 313 -1.25 7.11 -15.54
CA GLN A 313 -2.00 5.96 -15.08
C GLN A 313 -2.75 6.29 -13.80
N THR A 314 -4.01 5.88 -13.69
CA THR A 314 -4.82 6.06 -12.48
C THR A 314 -5.29 4.71 -11.94
N SER A 315 -5.08 4.52 -10.66
CA SER A 315 -5.57 3.38 -9.87
C SER A 315 -7.04 3.61 -9.43
N ASP A 316 -7.76 2.53 -9.14
CA ASP A 316 -9.13 2.60 -8.60
C ASP A 316 -9.22 3.40 -7.28
N ASP A 317 -8.17 3.40 -6.45
CA ASP A 317 -8.08 4.21 -5.22
C ASP A 317 -7.72 5.69 -5.45
N GLY A 318 -7.51 6.10 -6.71
CA GLY A 318 -7.18 7.47 -7.09
C GLY A 318 -5.69 7.79 -7.11
N TRP A 319 -4.82 6.84 -6.76
CA TRP A 319 -3.38 7.04 -6.90
C TRP A 319 -2.98 7.14 -8.38
N THR A 320 -2.04 8.05 -8.69
CA THR A 320 -1.60 8.30 -10.07
C THR A 320 -0.10 8.14 -10.23
N CYS A 321 0.35 7.70 -11.41
CA CYS A 321 1.75 7.79 -11.81
C CYS A 321 1.90 8.22 -13.27
N GLY A 322 2.94 9.01 -13.56
CA GLY A 322 3.39 9.33 -14.91
C GLY A 322 4.43 8.31 -15.36
N THR A 323 4.17 7.62 -16.44
CA THR A 323 5.14 6.68 -17.04
C THR A 323 5.66 7.26 -18.35
N PRO A 324 6.98 7.30 -18.56
CA PRO A 324 7.53 7.72 -19.85
C PRO A 324 7.02 6.82 -20.97
N LEU A 325 6.47 7.42 -22.01
CA LEU A 325 5.89 6.71 -23.14
C LEU A 325 6.94 5.93 -23.94
N THR A 326 8.16 6.47 -24.03
CA THR A 326 9.30 5.85 -24.71
C THR A 326 9.59 4.46 -24.14
N GLU A 327 9.56 4.29 -22.82
CA GLU A 327 9.85 3.04 -22.13
C GLU A 327 8.74 2.00 -22.31
N ILE A 328 7.52 2.42 -22.59
CA ILE A 328 6.44 1.49 -22.97
C ILE A 328 6.61 1.04 -24.43
N MET A 329 7.11 1.92 -25.30
CA MET A 329 7.12 1.73 -26.75
C MET A 329 8.44 1.19 -27.32
N ASP A 330 9.51 1.07 -26.53
CA ASP A 330 10.86 0.68 -26.99
C ASP A 330 11.04 -0.85 -27.21
N GLY A 331 10.00 -1.62 -26.93
CA GLY A 331 9.99 -3.08 -27.16
C GLY A 331 10.25 -3.91 -25.91
N ARG A 332 10.47 -3.26 -24.73
CA ARG A 332 10.49 -4.00 -23.46
C ARG A 332 9.11 -4.63 -23.17
N GLN A 333 9.09 -5.61 -22.29
CA GLN A 333 7.85 -6.32 -21.92
C GLN A 333 6.99 -5.50 -20.93
N ALA A 334 6.68 -4.25 -21.30
CA ALA A 334 5.72 -3.43 -20.59
C ALA A 334 4.33 -4.04 -20.73
N MET A 335 3.68 -4.42 -19.62
CA MET A 335 2.44 -5.19 -19.65
C MET A 335 1.37 -4.73 -18.64
N LEU A 336 0.14 -5.05 -18.97
CA LEU A 336 -0.98 -5.18 -18.05
C LEU A 336 -0.96 -6.59 -17.48
N ALA A 337 -0.39 -6.77 -16.31
CA ALA A 337 -0.27 -8.08 -15.67
C ALA A 337 -1.59 -8.48 -14.99
N VAL A 338 -2.00 -9.74 -15.18
CA VAL A 338 -3.18 -10.38 -14.58
C VAL A 338 -2.81 -11.53 -13.65
N ALA A 339 -1.57 -12.02 -13.74
CA ALA A 339 -1.07 -13.11 -12.91
C ALA A 339 0.36 -12.88 -12.44
N MET A 340 0.68 -13.50 -11.30
CA MET A 340 1.98 -13.50 -10.65
C MET A 340 2.32 -14.93 -10.21
N ASN A 341 3.51 -15.40 -10.58
CA ASN A 341 3.97 -16.75 -10.26
C ASN A 341 3.02 -17.89 -10.72
N GLY A 342 2.32 -17.68 -11.86
CA GLY A 342 1.40 -18.66 -12.46
C GLY A 342 0.00 -18.70 -11.83
N GLU A 343 -0.31 -17.82 -10.90
CA GLU A 343 -1.60 -17.68 -10.24
C GLU A 343 -2.19 -16.29 -10.49
N PRO A 344 -3.53 -16.11 -10.45
CA PRO A 344 -4.12 -14.78 -10.50
C PRO A 344 -3.49 -13.84 -9.47
N LEU A 345 -3.31 -12.57 -9.82
CA LEU A 345 -2.71 -11.59 -8.92
C LEU A 345 -3.31 -11.65 -7.51
N PRO A 346 -2.51 -11.64 -6.43
CA PRO A 346 -3.04 -11.36 -5.11
C PRO A 346 -3.69 -9.97 -5.06
N ARG A 347 -4.77 -9.81 -4.28
CA ARG A 347 -5.42 -8.50 -4.09
C ARG A 347 -4.41 -7.41 -3.73
N ASP A 348 -3.50 -7.73 -2.81
CA ASP A 348 -2.50 -6.82 -2.29
C ASP A 348 -1.46 -6.41 -3.34
N HIS A 349 -1.33 -7.19 -4.40
CA HIS A 349 -0.46 -6.95 -5.53
C HIS A 349 -1.18 -6.42 -6.78
N GLY A 350 -2.47 -6.05 -6.67
CA GLY A 350 -3.18 -5.30 -7.70
C GLY A 350 -4.22 -6.08 -8.50
N TYR A 351 -4.79 -7.19 -7.96
CA TYR A 351 -5.90 -7.89 -8.61
C TYR A 351 -7.06 -6.93 -8.94
N PRO A 352 -7.69 -6.96 -10.12
CA PRO A 352 -7.45 -7.96 -11.18
C PRO A 352 -6.32 -7.62 -12.15
N VAL A 353 -5.90 -6.35 -12.25
CA VAL A 353 -4.90 -5.89 -13.23
C VAL A 353 -3.98 -4.84 -12.63
N ARG A 354 -2.69 -4.98 -12.91
CA ARG A 354 -1.67 -3.97 -12.61
C ARG A 354 -0.77 -3.73 -13.80
N THR A 355 -0.06 -2.60 -13.80
CA THR A 355 1.01 -2.37 -14.76
C THR A 355 2.36 -2.88 -14.25
N ILE A 356 3.19 -3.31 -15.18
CA ILE A 356 4.59 -3.68 -14.99
C ILE A 356 5.39 -3.13 -16.18
N ILE A 357 6.34 -2.24 -15.93
CA ILE A 357 7.27 -1.75 -16.96
C ILE A 357 8.69 -2.02 -16.45
N PRO A 358 9.42 -2.98 -17.05
CA PRO A 358 10.78 -3.31 -16.65
C PRO A 358 11.74 -2.12 -16.73
N GLY A 359 12.69 -2.02 -15.81
CA GLY A 359 13.71 -0.98 -15.82
C GLY A 359 13.29 0.33 -15.15
N LEU A 360 12.05 0.45 -14.71
CA LEU A 360 11.54 1.61 -13.97
C LEU A 360 11.16 1.23 -12.54
N TYR A 361 11.40 2.16 -11.59
CA TYR A 361 10.89 2.01 -10.23
C TYR A 361 9.36 1.98 -10.20
N GLY A 362 8.80 1.21 -9.27
CA GLY A 362 7.35 0.96 -9.19
C GLY A 362 6.46 2.21 -9.07
N TYR A 363 7.00 3.35 -8.60
CA TYR A 363 6.22 4.58 -8.44
C TYR A 363 5.91 5.31 -9.78
N VAL A 364 6.58 4.93 -10.87
CA VAL A 364 6.32 5.40 -12.24
C VAL A 364 5.92 4.27 -13.19
N SER A 365 5.84 3.02 -12.72
CA SER A 365 5.65 1.84 -13.59
C SER A 365 4.67 0.80 -13.08
N GLY A 366 4.31 0.84 -11.79
CA GLY A 366 3.67 -0.28 -11.11
C GLY A 366 2.29 0.03 -10.54
N THR A 367 1.38 0.63 -11.32
CA THR A 367 0.02 0.95 -10.88
C THR A 367 -0.78 -0.31 -10.60
N LYS A 368 -1.13 -0.52 -9.34
CA LYS A 368 -2.04 -1.57 -8.90
C LYS A 368 -3.48 -1.13 -9.16
N TRP A 369 -4.39 -2.07 -9.44
CA TRP A 369 -5.81 -1.76 -9.67
C TRP A 369 -6.00 -0.67 -10.72
N VAL A 370 -5.23 -0.71 -11.81
CA VAL A 370 -5.26 0.32 -12.86
C VAL A 370 -6.60 0.31 -13.58
N VAL A 371 -7.21 1.50 -13.76
CA VAL A 371 -8.54 1.66 -14.39
C VAL A 371 -8.55 2.74 -15.48
N ASP A 372 -7.52 3.59 -15.53
CA ASP A 372 -7.47 4.69 -16.51
C ASP A 372 -6.02 4.94 -16.94
N MET A 373 -5.85 5.24 -18.23
CA MET A 373 -4.58 5.63 -18.85
C MET A 373 -4.82 6.81 -19.79
N GLU A 374 -4.27 7.96 -19.46
CA GLU A 374 -4.27 9.15 -20.30
C GLU A 374 -2.92 9.29 -21.02
N VAL A 375 -2.91 9.17 -22.32
CA VAL A 375 -1.73 9.52 -23.14
C VAL A 375 -1.63 11.02 -23.20
N THR A 376 -0.47 11.59 -22.79
CA THR A 376 -0.33 13.02 -22.54
C THR A 376 1.14 13.46 -22.62
N THR A 377 1.49 14.60 -22.06
CA THR A 377 2.87 15.06 -21.88
C THR A 377 3.17 15.27 -20.40
N PHE A 378 4.44 15.13 -20.00
CA PHE A 378 4.86 15.40 -18.62
C PHE A 378 4.53 16.82 -18.17
N ASP A 379 4.57 17.80 -19.07
CA ASP A 379 4.21 19.20 -18.77
C ASP A 379 2.72 19.39 -18.39
N GLN A 380 1.86 18.44 -18.71
CA GLN A 380 0.42 18.50 -18.46
C GLN A 380 -0.02 17.70 -17.24
N ILE A 381 0.87 16.89 -16.67
CA ILE A 381 0.54 16.01 -15.54
C ILE A 381 1.34 16.36 -14.30
N ASP A 382 0.73 16.03 -13.17
CA ASP A 382 1.35 16.18 -11.87
C ASP A 382 0.99 14.93 -11.03
N ALA A 383 1.77 13.86 -11.21
CA ALA A 383 1.50 12.57 -10.59
C ALA A 383 1.73 12.60 -9.08
N TYR A 384 1.12 11.66 -8.36
CA TYR A 384 1.08 11.63 -6.89
C TYR A 384 2.45 11.85 -6.21
N TRP A 385 3.51 11.19 -6.68
CA TRP A 385 4.84 11.31 -6.06
C TRP A 385 5.67 12.46 -6.62
N THR A 386 5.48 12.87 -7.89
CA THR A 386 6.15 14.03 -8.47
C THR A 386 5.78 15.32 -7.75
N GLN A 387 4.50 15.51 -7.40
CA GLN A 387 4.04 16.61 -6.52
C GLN A 387 4.75 16.65 -5.15
N ARG A 388 5.34 15.53 -4.75
CA ARG A 388 5.99 15.35 -3.45
C ARG A 388 7.51 15.32 -3.53
N GLY A 389 8.06 15.77 -4.68
CA GLY A 389 9.48 15.97 -4.90
C GLY A 389 10.24 14.74 -5.39
N TRP A 390 9.55 13.68 -5.83
CA TRP A 390 10.17 12.53 -6.48
C TRP A 390 10.39 12.80 -7.97
N GLY A 391 11.41 12.18 -8.56
CA GLY A 391 11.74 12.31 -9.96
C GLY A 391 10.64 11.81 -10.90
N GLU A 392 10.57 12.34 -12.11
CA GLU A 392 9.51 12.01 -13.08
C GLU A 392 9.76 10.68 -13.81
N LEU A 393 11.01 10.39 -14.16
CA LEU A 393 11.33 9.28 -15.07
C LEU A 393 11.57 7.94 -14.37
N GLY A 394 12.14 7.96 -13.16
CA GLY A 394 12.32 6.82 -12.29
C GLY A 394 13.07 5.61 -12.84
N PRO A 395 14.17 5.73 -13.63
CA PRO A 395 14.95 4.57 -14.05
C PRO A 395 15.61 3.90 -12.85
N VAL A 396 15.58 2.56 -12.81
CA VAL A 396 16.24 1.80 -11.75
C VAL A 396 17.74 2.00 -11.81
N LYS A 397 18.34 2.36 -10.68
CA LYS A 397 19.79 2.51 -10.53
C LYS A 397 20.46 1.17 -10.26
N ILE A 398 21.72 1.04 -10.72
CA ILE A 398 22.54 -0.13 -10.41
C ILE A 398 22.75 -0.26 -8.90
N ALA A 399 22.49 -1.45 -8.38
CA ALA A 399 22.64 -1.74 -6.96
C ALA A 399 23.02 -3.19 -6.71
N SER A 400 23.60 -3.42 -5.55
CA SER A 400 23.98 -4.74 -5.05
C SER A 400 23.87 -4.79 -3.53
N LYS A 401 23.61 -5.97 -2.98
CA LYS A 401 23.61 -6.18 -1.52
C LYS A 401 24.28 -7.50 -1.13
N VAL A 402 24.91 -7.51 0.03
CA VAL A 402 25.33 -8.71 0.76
C VAL A 402 24.13 -9.19 1.57
N GLU A 403 23.83 -10.47 1.52
CA GLU A 403 22.76 -11.10 2.29
C GLU A 403 23.31 -12.12 3.28
N VAL A 404 24.45 -12.74 2.93
CA VAL A 404 25.17 -13.72 3.75
C VAL A 404 26.65 -13.36 3.75
N PRO A 405 27.28 -13.22 4.92
CA PRO A 405 26.66 -13.08 6.24
C PRO A 405 25.82 -11.81 6.35
N SER A 406 24.87 -11.79 7.28
CA SER A 406 24.15 -10.58 7.64
C SER A 406 24.93 -9.75 8.68
N SER A 407 24.56 -8.47 8.79
CA SER A 407 25.21 -7.59 9.78
C SER A 407 25.00 -8.10 11.21
N GLY A 408 26.09 -8.30 11.94
CA GLY A 408 26.10 -8.82 13.32
C GLY A 408 26.11 -10.34 13.44
N ASP A 409 26.18 -11.08 12.33
CA ASP A 409 26.31 -12.54 12.38
C ASP A 409 27.64 -12.96 12.98
N GLU A 410 27.66 -14.14 13.61
CA GLU A 410 28.85 -14.88 14.00
C GLU A 410 29.01 -16.08 13.06
N VAL A 411 30.16 -16.18 12.39
CA VAL A 411 30.53 -17.27 11.48
C VAL A 411 31.82 -17.96 11.91
N SER A 412 32.04 -19.19 11.48
CA SER A 412 33.33 -19.87 11.76
C SER A 412 34.43 -19.25 10.93
N ALA A 413 35.57 -18.99 11.55
CA ALA A 413 36.81 -18.57 10.85
C ALA A 413 37.30 -19.64 9.85
N GLY A 414 38.06 -19.22 8.85
CA GLY A 414 38.51 -20.03 7.72
C GLY A 414 37.77 -19.71 6.44
N GLU A 415 37.33 -20.71 5.69
CA GLU A 415 36.56 -20.51 4.47
C GLU A 415 35.11 -20.03 4.80
N VAL A 416 34.81 -18.76 4.50
CA VAL A 416 33.52 -18.12 4.70
C VAL A 416 32.88 -17.84 3.36
N VAL A 417 31.61 -18.27 3.19
CA VAL A 417 30.81 -17.96 2.00
C VAL A 417 30.17 -16.60 2.18
N VAL A 418 30.38 -15.72 1.21
CA VAL A 418 29.69 -14.42 1.10
C VAL A 418 28.79 -14.45 -0.13
N ALA A 419 27.54 -14.03 0.00
CA ALA A 419 26.59 -14.10 -1.10
C ALA A 419 25.52 -13.01 -1.02
N GLY A 420 24.84 -12.78 -2.14
CA GLY A 420 23.76 -11.81 -2.20
C GLY A 420 23.19 -11.63 -3.60
N THR A 421 22.61 -10.45 -3.84
CA THR A 421 21.95 -10.09 -5.11
C THR A 421 22.48 -8.79 -5.68
N ALA A 422 22.36 -8.63 -7.01
CA ALA A 422 22.67 -7.40 -7.72
C ALA A 422 21.68 -7.18 -8.86
N TRP A 423 21.39 -5.92 -9.20
CA TRP A 423 20.39 -5.59 -10.22
C TRP A 423 20.60 -4.23 -10.89
N ILE A 424 20.20 -4.15 -12.09
CA ILE A 424 19.82 -2.98 -12.89
C ILE A 424 18.96 -3.50 -14.04
N GLN A 425 17.64 -3.48 -13.86
CA GLN A 425 16.71 -4.04 -14.84
C GLN A 425 16.79 -3.29 -16.16
N HIS A 426 16.56 -4.03 -17.24
CA HIS A 426 16.64 -3.60 -18.64
C HIS A 426 18.04 -3.28 -19.16
N THR A 427 19.06 -3.29 -18.29
CA THR A 427 20.47 -3.20 -18.65
C THR A 427 21.18 -4.52 -18.38
N GLY A 428 20.97 -5.11 -17.19
CA GLY A 428 21.58 -6.35 -16.73
C GLY A 428 22.92 -6.14 -16.04
N ILE A 429 23.33 -7.13 -15.23
CA ILE A 429 24.59 -7.17 -14.48
C ILE A 429 25.61 -8.03 -15.21
N SER A 430 26.84 -7.52 -15.38
CA SER A 430 27.97 -8.24 -15.99
C SER A 430 28.99 -8.73 -14.99
N ALA A 431 29.17 -8.04 -13.84
CA ALA A 431 30.10 -8.45 -12.79
C ALA A 431 29.63 -7.96 -11.42
N VAL A 432 30.02 -8.68 -10.38
CA VAL A 432 29.94 -8.25 -8.98
C VAL A 432 31.27 -8.49 -8.33
N ASP A 433 31.78 -7.48 -7.64
CA ASP A 433 33.02 -7.58 -6.86
C ASP A 433 32.73 -7.33 -5.38
N ILE A 434 33.50 -7.99 -4.52
CA ILE A 434 33.52 -7.77 -3.08
C ILE A 434 34.87 -7.23 -2.62
N GLN A 435 34.84 -6.51 -1.52
CA GLN A 435 36.02 -6.03 -0.81
C GLN A 435 35.89 -6.43 0.66
N VAL A 436 36.89 -7.09 1.18
CA VAL A 436 37.01 -7.49 2.59
C VAL A 436 37.96 -6.53 3.28
N ASP A 437 37.56 -5.94 4.41
CA ASP A 437 38.36 -5.10 5.32
C ASP A 437 39.11 -3.96 4.61
N GLY A 438 38.51 -3.39 3.55
CA GLY A 438 39.11 -2.34 2.73
C GLY A 438 40.29 -2.81 1.88
N GLY A 439 40.53 -4.13 1.75
CA GLY A 439 41.54 -4.75 0.88
C GLY A 439 41.21 -4.58 -0.62
N PRO A 440 41.83 -5.36 -1.49
CA PRO A 440 41.56 -5.31 -2.93
C PRO A 440 40.16 -5.83 -3.26
N TRP A 441 39.57 -5.34 -4.36
CA TRP A 441 38.35 -5.87 -4.94
C TRP A 441 38.59 -7.24 -5.55
N THR A 442 37.73 -8.19 -5.25
CA THR A 442 37.77 -9.57 -5.73
C THR A 442 36.48 -9.90 -6.43
N SER A 443 36.56 -10.47 -7.63
CA SER A 443 35.38 -10.87 -8.40
C SER A 443 34.66 -12.07 -7.79
N THR A 444 33.36 -12.12 -7.94
CA THR A 444 32.45 -13.15 -7.42
C THR A 444 31.98 -14.09 -8.54
N ASP A 445 31.43 -15.24 -8.15
CA ASP A 445 30.74 -16.14 -9.06
C ASP A 445 29.28 -15.67 -9.21
N LEU A 446 28.85 -15.40 -10.44
CA LEU A 446 27.47 -14.99 -10.73
C LEU A 446 26.60 -16.20 -11.04
N GLY A 447 25.37 -16.20 -10.50
CA GLY A 447 24.28 -16.98 -11.05
C GLY A 447 23.97 -16.51 -12.49
N ARG A 448 23.46 -17.40 -13.33
CA ARG A 448 23.07 -17.05 -14.69
C ARG A 448 21.95 -16.00 -14.69
N ALA A 449 22.07 -14.93 -15.44
CA ALA A 449 20.98 -14.02 -15.71
C ALA A 449 19.89 -14.71 -16.54
N ALA A 450 18.63 -14.66 -16.10
CA ALA A 450 17.52 -15.20 -16.90
C ALA A 450 17.19 -14.25 -18.06
N SER A 451 17.22 -12.96 -17.81
CA SER A 451 17.10 -11.86 -18.78
C SER A 451 17.76 -10.60 -18.22
N THR A 452 17.80 -9.53 -18.99
CA THR A 452 18.25 -8.20 -18.52
C THR A 452 17.27 -7.58 -17.51
N ASP A 453 16.05 -8.11 -17.40
CA ASP A 453 15.00 -7.58 -16.54
C ASP A 453 14.93 -8.28 -15.16
N THR A 454 15.87 -9.22 -14.89
CA THR A 454 15.96 -9.92 -13.61
C THR A 454 17.22 -9.54 -12.84
N TRP A 455 17.12 -9.62 -11.52
CA TRP A 455 18.30 -9.63 -10.66
C TRP A 455 19.19 -10.84 -10.92
N VAL A 456 20.45 -10.76 -10.50
CA VAL A 456 21.37 -11.89 -10.43
C VAL A 456 21.76 -12.15 -8.99
N GLN A 457 21.85 -13.43 -8.63
CA GLN A 457 22.49 -13.85 -7.38
C GLN A 457 23.99 -14.01 -7.62
N TRP A 458 24.78 -13.76 -6.60
CA TRP A 458 26.22 -13.90 -6.64
C TRP A 458 26.75 -14.53 -5.35
N LYS A 459 27.91 -15.19 -5.42
CA LYS A 459 28.64 -15.73 -4.26
C LYS A 459 30.14 -15.64 -4.44
N ALA A 460 30.85 -15.62 -3.32
CA ALA A 460 32.29 -15.78 -3.24
C ALA A 460 32.67 -16.58 -1.98
N THR A 461 33.82 -17.22 -1.97
CA THR A 461 34.39 -17.80 -0.77
C THR A 461 35.65 -17.01 -0.44
N VAL A 462 35.75 -16.59 0.82
CA VAL A 462 36.89 -15.82 1.34
C VAL A 462 37.48 -16.52 2.55
N GLU A 463 38.80 -16.44 2.70
CA GLU A 463 39.52 -16.98 3.87
C GLU A 463 39.63 -15.87 4.91
N LEU A 464 39.05 -16.08 6.10
CA LEU A 464 39.02 -15.10 7.18
C LEU A 464 39.68 -15.67 8.45
N GLU A 465 40.47 -14.85 9.10
CA GLU A 465 40.98 -15.14 10.45
C GLU A 465 39.86 -14.86 11.48
N ALA A 466 40.06 -15.29 12.73
CA ALA A 466 39.13 -14.93 13.81
C ALA A 466 39.24 -13.43 14.11
N GLY A 467 38.08 -12.74 14.14
CA GLY A 467 38.00 -11.30 14.39
C GLY A 467 36.77 -10.67 13.74
N ASP A 468 36.67 -9.36 13.85
CA ASP A 468 35.61 -8.56 13.21
C ASP A 468 36.01 -8.25 11.77
N HIS A 469 35.08 -8.43 10.86
CA HIS A 469 35.26 -8.23 9.43
C HIS A 469 34.17 -7.38 8.84
N THR A 470 34.51 -6.62 7.79
CA THR A 470 33.57 -5.85 6.96
C THR A 470 33.65 -6.35 5.52
N VAL A 471 32.50 -6.70 4.93
CA VAL A 471 32.41 -7.00 3.49
C VAL A 471 31.59 -5.92 2.81
N THR A 472 32.17 -5.33 1.76
CA THR A 472 31.54 -4.34 0.88
C THR A 472 31.33 -4.94 -0.51
N VAL A 473 30.22 -4.66 -1.16
CA VAL A 473 29.88 -5.16 -2.49
C VAL A 473 29.62 -4.02 -3.47
N ARG A 474 30.01 -4.22 -4.74
CA ARG A 474 29.64 -3.36 -5.87
C ARG A 474 29.31 -4.18 -7.12
N ALA A 475 28.43 -3.68 -7.95
CA ALA A 475 28.09 -4.31 -9.23
C ALA A 475 28.63 -3.50 -10.42
N THR A 476 28.78 -4.18 -11.54
CA THR A 476 29.05 -3.58 -12.86
C THR A 476 27.93 -4.00 -13.81
N ASP A 477 27.36 -3.05 -14.55
CA ASP A 477 26.30 -3.35 -15.52
C ASP A 477 26.84 -3.95 -16.83
N ALA A 478 25.94 -4.36 -17.72
CA ALA A 478 26.30 -4.92 -19.03
C ALA A 478 26.94 -3.90 -19.98
N GLN A 479 26.88 -2.61 -19.69
CA GLN A 479 27.53 -1.53 -20.44
C GLN A 479 28.91 -1.19 -19.90
N GLY A 480 29.35 -1.81 -18.78
CA GLY A 480 30.62 -1.56 -18.13
C GLY A 480 30.61 -0.43 -17.09
N ASN A 481 29.45 0.14 -16.77
CA ASN A 481 29.36 1.14 -15.72
C ASN A 481 29.44 0.47 -14.34
N VAL A 482 30.32 0.98 -13.48
CA VAL A 482 30.49 0.47 -12.12
C VAL A 482 29.56 1.23 -11.17
N GLN A 483 28.91 0.51 -10.25
CA GLN A 483 28.11 1.09 -9.18
C GLN A 483 28.92 2.14 -8.39
N THR A 484 28.35 3.34 -8.25
CA THR A 484 29.03 4.44 -7.54
C THR A 484 29.15 4.17 -6.05
N SER A 485 30.27 4.63 -5.47
CA SER A 485 30.46 4.64 -4.00
C SER A 485 29.77 5.84 -3.32
N VAL A 486 29.32 6.84 -4.09
CA VAL A 486 28.69 8.03 -3.54
C VAL A 486 27.32 7.66 -2.97
N ARG A 487 27.21 7.79 -1.66
CA ARG A 487 25.95 7.49 -0.96
C ARG A 487 24.95 8.64 -1.14
N ALA A 488 23.77 8.32 -1.60
CA ALA A 488 22.63 9.23 -1.66
C ALA A 488 21.39 8.52 -1.11
N ASP A 489 20.51 9.32 -0.50
CA ASP A 489 19.21 8.86 -0.02
C ASP A 489 18.27 8.51 -1.17
N VAL A 490 17.17 7.86 -0.84
CA VAL A 490 16.16 7.42 -1.81
C VAL A 490 15.46 8.58 -2.55
N LEU A 491 15.32 9.75 -1.92
CA LEU A 491 14.74 10.94 -2.54
C LEU A 491 15.84 11.74 -3.27
N PRO A 492 15.63 12.23 -4.52
CA PRO A 492 14.39 12.24 -5.30
C PRO A 492 14.15 11.00 -6.19
N ASP A 493 15.16 10.19 -6.49
CA ASP A 493 15.14 9.24 -7.61
C ASP A 493 15.85 7.90 -7.32
N GLY A 494 15.88 7.50 -6.05
CA GLY A 494 16.46 6.23 -5.59
C GLY A 494 17.85 6.35 -4.99
N ALA A 495 18.13 5.48 -4.01
CA ALA A 495 19.39 5.43 -3.29
C ALA A 495 20.57 5.04 -4.18
N THR A 496 21.76 5.53 -3.84
CA THR A 496 23.03 5.09 -4.42
C THR A 496 24.06 4.83 -3.32
N GLY A 497 25.14 4.11 -3.65
CA GLY A 497 26.23 3.76 -2.75
C GLY A 497 26.44 2.25 -2.67
N TRP A 498 27.55 1.85 -2.10
CA TRP A 498 27.88 0.44 -1.87
C TRP A 498 27.24 -0.05 -0.58
N HIS A 499 26.79 -1.31 -0.56
CA HIS A 499 26.33 -1.98 0.64
C HIS A 499 27.50 -2.64 1.36
N SER A 500 27.56 -2.49 2.67
CA SER A 500 28.56 -3.13 3.54
C SER A 500 27.87 -3.81 4.71
N VAL A 501 28.40 -4.94 5.14
CA VAL A 501 27.97 -5.68 6.33
C VAL A 501 29.17 -5.91 7.23
N ASP A 502 28.96 -5.77 8.55
CA ASP A 502 29.93 -6.08 9.59
C ASP A 502 29.51 -7.36 10.31
N PHE A 503 30.44 -8.30 10.51
CA PHE A 503 30.19 -9.58 11.16
C PHE A 503 31.46 -10.08 11.85
N THR A 504 31.36 -11.10 12.70
CA THR A 504 32.50 -11.67 13.46
C THR A 504 32.79 -13.09 13.01
N ALA A 505 34.06 -13.41 12.69
CA ALA A 505 34.56 -14.77 12.49
C ALA A 505 35.12 -15.30 13.80
N THR A 506 34.76 -16.53 14.24
CA THR A 506 35.13 -17.12 15.54
C THR A 506 35.75 -18.50 15.40
#